data_8cf9a8d8009e2ab8822a87139fd7fd1e
#
_entry.id   8cf9a8d8009e2ab8822a87139fd7fd1e
#
_cell.length_a   1.000
_cell.length_b   1.000
_cell.length_c   1.000
_cell.angle_alpha   90.00
_cell.angle_beta   90.00
_cell.angle_gamma   90.00
#
_symmetry.space_group_name_H-M   'P 1'
#
loop_
_entity.id
_entity.type
_entity.pdbx_description
1 polymer ?
#
loop_
_entity_poly.entity_id
_entity_poly.type
_entity_poly.pdbx_seq_one_letter_code
_entity_poly.pdbx_strand_id
1 'polypeptide(L)'
;GEVRAVGVSTRPRAVEGSYMPCFLAGKSVAHSAAHLLSVPLFEVSHQQGHIAAAALSAGRLDLLDSRFLAWHLSGGTSELLYVECGADGLPDCTCIGGTTDLAAGQLLDRAGALLELPFPSGAALDELALTAEPQKGFRPRVTDCRFSLSGMQNQVENKFKTEKPEDMARFALETVANAVIKATEQAKERYDVPVLCAGGVMASRVIRARMEKRFGSGVSFAEPTLSGDNAVGVAVLAARLYRKTGADGQ
;
A
#
# COMPACT_ATOMS: atom_id res chain seq x y z
N GLY A 1 7.34 29.88 8.10
CA GLY A 1 5.89 29.72 8.24
C GLY A 1 5.56 29.42 9.69
N GLU A 2 4.34 29.69 10.10
CA GLU A 2 3.82 29.43 11.44
C GLU A 2 3.32 27.99 11.52
N VAL A 3 3.64 27.28 12.63
CA VAL A 3 3.07 25.96 12.92
C VAL A 3 1.67 26.17 13.52
N ARG A 4 0.65 25.55 12.90
CA ARG A 4 -0.74 25.70 13.34
C ARG A 4 -1.34 24.45 13.98
N ALA A 5 -0.71 23.31 13.81
CA ALA A 5 -1.13 22.05 14.40
C ALA A 5 0.05 21.09 14.44
N VAL A 6 -0.01 20.11 15.33
CA VAL A 6 0.89 18.96 15.38
C VAL A 6 0.08 17.69 15.08
N GLY A 7 0.61 16.80 14.24
CA GLY A 7 0.06 15.49 14.00
C GLY A 7 1.03 14.39 14.45
N VAL A 8 0.51 13.28 14.96
CA VAL A 8 1.33 12.15 15.39
C VAL A 8 0.63 10.80 15.20
N SER A 9 1.40 9.79 14.77
CA SER A 9 0.95 8.40 14.84
C SER A 9 1.14 7.87 16.26
N THR A 10 0.06 7.34 16.85
CA THR A 10 0.07 6.86 18.26
C THR A 10 -0.14 5.36 18.38
N ARG A 11 -0.45 4.67 17.30
CA ARG A 11 -0.70 3.22 17.23
C ARG A 11 -0.59 2.70 15.79
N PRO A 12 -0.34 1.39 15.59
CA PRO A 12 -0.26 0.79 14.25
C PRO A 12 -1.55 0.95 13.43
N ARG A 13 -2.70 0.58 14.00
CA ARG A 13 -4.02 0.61 13.34
C ARG A 13 -5.07 1.28 14.23
N ALA A 14 -6.14 1.79 13.63
CA ALA A 14 -7.24 2.42 14.36
C ALA A 14 -8.26 1.39 14.89
N VAL A 15 -7.77 0.36 15.58
CA VAL A 15 -8.56 -0.71 16.19
C VAL A 15 -8.22 -0.85 17.66
N GLU A 16 -9.17 -1.32 18.46
CA GLU A 16 -8.96 -1.57 19.88
C GLU A 16 -7.81 -2.57 20.11
N GLY A 17 -6.99 -2.34 21.12
CA GLY A 17 -5.82 -3.17 21.44
C GLY A 17 -4.62 -3.01 20.49
N SER A 18 -4.70 -2.18 19.46
CA SER A 18 -3.56 -1.90 18.58
C SER A 18 -2.52 -1.07 19.31
N TYR A 19 -1.40 -1.69 19.66
CA TYR A 19 -0.34 -1.10 20.47
C TYR A 19 1.05 -1.51 19.99
N MET A 20 1.99 -0.57 20.02
CA MET A 20 3.40 -0.82 19.79
C MET A 20 4.22 0.23 20.54
N PRO A 21 5.24 -0.15 21.38
CA PRO A 21 5.96 0.78 22.25
C PRO A 21 6.63 1.94 21.55
N CYS A 22 7.12 1.77 20.31
CA CYS A 22 7.80 2.81 19.56
C CYS A 22 6.94 4.07 19.34
N PHE A 23 5.61 3.93 19.27
CA PHE A 23 4.71 5.08 19.10
C PHE A 23 4.63 5.97 20.36
N LEU A 24 4.95 5.45 21.55
CA LEU A 24 4.93 6.24 22.79
C LEU A 24 5.98 7.35 22.79
N ALA A 25 7.16 7.10 22.23
CA ALA A 25 8.21 8.11 22.11
C ALA A 25 7.75 9.27 21.23
N GLY A 26 7.21 8.96 20.04
CA GLY A 26 6.65 9.97 19.13
C GLY A 26 5.50 10.75 19.75
N LYS A 27 4.60 10.06 20.48
CA LYS A 27 3.48 10.68 21.20
C LYS A 27 3.98 11.69 22.25
N SER A 28 4.95 11.32 23.08
CA SER A 28 5.51 12.20 24.12
C SER A 28 6.12 13.48 23.52
N VAL A 29 6.91 13.33 22.45
CA VAL A 29 7.51 14.48 21.76
C VAL A 29 6.44 15.38 21.14
N ALA A 30 5.43 14.81 20.49
CA ALA A 30 4.36 15.57 19.86
C ALA A 30 3.51 16.34 20.88
N HIS A 31 3.20 15.75 22.04
CA HIS A 31 2.51 16.44 23.14
C HIS A 31 3.33 17.62 23.65
N SER A 32 4.62 17.44 23.88
CA SER A 32 5.51 18.52 24.33
C SER A 32 5.57 19.65 23.31
N ALA A 33 5.72 19.32 22.03
CA ALA A 33 5.77 20.31 20.95
C ALA A 33 4.46 21.08 20.82
N ALA A 34 3.32 20.41 20.83
CA ALA A 34 2.00 21.03 20.75
C ALA A 34 1.75 21.99 21.93
N HIS A 35 2.14 21.57 23.14
CA HIS A 35 2.01 22.41 24.35
C HIS A 35 2.90 23.65 24.28
N LEU A 36 4.17 23.50 23.91
CA LEU A 36 5.11 24.62 23.81
C LEU A 36 4.70 25.63 22.74
N LEU A 37 4.12 25.16 21.64
CA LEU A 37 3.66 26.00 20.54
C LEU A 37 2.24 26.53 20.73
N SER A 38 1.53 26.06 21.78
CA SER A 38 0.11 26.40 22.04
C SER A 38 -0.78 26.11 20.84
N VAL A 39 -0.57 24.96 20.17
CA VAL A 39 -1.35 24.53 19.00
C VAL A 39 -2.03 23.18 19.26
N PRO A 40 -3.14 22.86 18.56
CA PRO A 40 -3.80 21.58 18.71
C PRO A 40 -2.94 20.40 18.25
N LEU A 41 -3.13 19.25 18.91
CA LEU A 41 -2.53 17.97 18.57
C LEU A 41 -3.58 17.03 18.02
N PHE A 42 -3.28 16.40 16.87
CA PHE A 42 -4.11 15.39 16.25
C PHE A 42 -3.41 14.03 16.27
N GLU A 43 -4.03 13.07 16.92
CA GLU A 43 -3.56 11.69 17.01
C GLU A 43 -4.23 10.83 15.93
N VAL A 44 -3.42 10.08 15.16
CA VAL A 44 -3.90 9.18 14.11
C VAL A 44 -3.23 7.81 14.27
N SER A 45 -3.67 6.80 13.52
CA SER A 45 -2.92 5.56 13.41
C SER A 45 -1.87 5.64 12.29
N HIS A 46 -0.86 4.77 12.37
CA HIS A 46 0.17 4.65 11.34
C HIS A 46 -0.42 4.25 9.98
N GLN A 47 -1.36 3.31 9.98
CA GLN A 47 -2.08 2.90 8.77
C GLN A 47 -2.84 4.06 8.12
N GLN A 48 -3.53 4.89 8.91
CA GLN A 48 -4.20 6.11 8.41
C GLN A 48 -3.20 7.07 7.76
N GLY A 49 -2.03 7.24 8.36
CA GLY A 49 -0.93 8.02 7.79
C GLY A 49 -0.48 7.50 6.42
N HIS A 50 -0.28 6.19 6.28
CA HIS A 50 0.08 5.57 5.00
C HIS A 50 -1.00 5.77 3.93
N ILE A 51 -2.27 5.60 4.27
CA ILE A 51 -3.39 5.84 3.34
C ILE A 51 -3.40 7.29 2.85
N ALA A 52 -3.23 8.25 3.76
CA ALA A 52 -3.21 9.67 3.40
C ALA A 52 -1.99 10.05 2.55
N ALA A 53 -0.80 9.51 2.86
CA ALA A 53 0.40 9.70 2.06
C ALA A 53 0.24 9.12 0.64
N ALA A 54 -0.36 7.94 0.53
CA ALA A 54 -0.66 7.30 -0.74
C ALA A 54 -1.65 8.13 -1.57
N ALA A 55 -2.73 8.61 -0.95
CA ALA A 55 -3.73 9.45 -1.62
C ALA A 55 -3.11 10.79 -2.10
N LEU A 56 -2.27 11.41 -1.28
CA LEU A 56 -1.55 12.63 -1.66
C LEU A 56 -0.65 12.39 -2.87
N SER A 57 0.21 11.37 -2.81
CA SER A 57 1.19 11.09 -3.85
C SER A 57 0.56 10.65 -5.18
N ALA A 58 -0.61 10.03 -5.12
CA ALA A 58 -1.42 9.68 -6.29
C ALA A 58 -2.22 10.87 -6.86
N GLY A 59 -2.17 12.06 -6.24
CA GLY A 59 -3.00 13.22 -6.61
C GLY A 59 -4.50 12.99 -6.34
N ARG A 60 -4.85 12.09 -5.42
CA ARG A 60 -6.20 11.62 -5.15
C ARG A 60 -6.64 11.88 -3.69
N LEU A 61 -6.37 13.09 -3.18
CA LEU A 61 -6.85 13.49 -1.85
C LEU A 61 -8.39 13.47 -1.72
N ASP A 62 -9.12 13.56 -2.85
CA ASP A 62 -10.56 13.38 -2.93
C ASP A 62 -11.04 12.04 -2.35
N LEU A 63 -10.21 11.00 -2.44
CA LEU A 63 -10.53 9.67 -1.89
C LEU A 63 -10.72 9.69 -0.37
N LEU A 64 -10.02 10.58 0.35
CA LEU A 64 -10.13 10.67 1.80
C LEU A 64 -11.52 11.16 2.29
N ASP A 65 -12.37 11.66 1.39
CA ASP A 65 -13.75 12.06 1.66
C ASP A 65 -14.78 11.07 1.07
N SER A 66 -14.33 9.93 0.58
CA SER A 66 -15.15 8.95 -0.12
C SER A 66 -14.85 7.52 0.31
N ARG A 67 -15.46 6.56 -0.37
CA ARG A 67 -15.18 5.13 -0.21
C ARG A 67 -14.25 4.67 -1.33
N PHE A 68 -13.28 3.82 -1.00
CA PHE A 68 -12.36 3.25 -1.97
C PHE A 68 -11.71 1.95 -1.48
N LEU A 69 -11.15 1.20 -2.40
CA LEU A 69 -10.29 0.07 -2.10
C LEU A 69 -8.83 0.54 -2.06
N ALA A 70 -8.04 0.06 -1.11
CA ALA A 70 -6.63 0.37 -1.05
C ALA A 70 -5.79 -0.93 -1.01
N TRP A 71 -4.90 -1.09 -1.97
CA TRP A 71 -3.84 -2.08 -1.90
C TRP A 71 -2.63 -1.52 -1.20
N HIS A 72 -2.14 -2.25 -0.22
CA HIS A 72 -0.81 -2.04 0.36
C HIS A 72 0.05 -3.28 0.06
N LEU A 73 0.94 -3.19 -0.94
CA LEU A 73 1.82 -4.27 -1.36
C LEU A 73 3.29 -3.87 -1.15
N SER A 74 3.93 -4.46 -0.14
CA SER A 74 5.32 -4.20 0.24
C SER A 74 6.10 -5.50 0.46
N GLY A 75 7.34 -5.39 0.95
CA GLY A 75 8.16 -6.54 1.35
C GLY A 75 7.54 -7.38 2.46
N GLY A 76 6.78 -6.78 3.38
CA GLY A 76 6.18 -7.47 4.52
C GLY A 76 4.65 -7.55 4.50
N THR A 77 3.99 -6.78 3.64
CA THR A 77 2.53 -6.63 3.64
C THR A 77 1.94 -6.85 2.26
N SER A 78 0.82 -7.56 2.21
CA SER A 78 0.00 -7.70 0.99
C SER A 78 -1.46 -7.74 1.42
N GLU A 79 -2.03 -6.55 1.64
CA GLU A 79 -3.38 -6.36 2.16
C GLU A 79 -4.24 -5.55 1.19
N LEU A 80 -5.50 -5.98 1.04
CA LEU A 80 -6.56 -5.22 0.40
C LEU A 80 -7.48 -4.66 1.47
N LEU A 81 -7.56 -3.34 1.55
CA LEU A 81 -8.38 -2.62 2.50
C LEU A 81 -9.61 -2.05 1.79
N TYR A 82 -10.75 -2.08 2.45
CA TYR A 82 -11.86 -1.19 2.19
C TYR A 82 -11.72 0.01 3.11
N VAL A 83 -11.74 1.20 2.56
CA VAL A 83 -11.53 2.45 3.26
C VAL A 83 -12.73 3.35 3.09
N GLU A 84 -13.19 3.95 4.17
CA GLU A 84 -14.23 4.97 4.16
C GLU A 84 -13.87 6.14 5.09
N CYS A 85 -14.48 7.29 4.89
CA CYS A 85 -14.30 8.43 5.77
C CYS A 85 -15.08 8.20 7.07
N GLY A 86 -14.37 8.03 8.18
CA GLY A 86 -14.97 7.88 9.50
C GLY A 86 -15.68 9.16 9.97
N ALA A 87 -16.51 9.03 11.01
CA ALA A 87 -17.24 10.15 11.60
C ALA A 87 -16.32 11.25 12.16
N ASP A 88 -15.11 10.89 12.57
CA ASP A 88 -14.04 11.80 13.01
C ASP A 88 -13.31 12.48 11.84
N GLY A 89 -13.60 12.08 10.60
CA GLY A 89 -12.98 12.61 9.39
C GLY A 89 -11.63 11.97 9.04
N LEU A 90 -11.29 10.88 9.71
CA LEU A 90 -10.12 10.06 9.42
C LEU A 90 -10.50 8.85 8.56
N PRO A 91 -9.55 8.27 7.80
CA PRO A 91 -9.78 7.02 7.09
C PRO A 91 -10.08 5.87 8.06
N ASP A 92 -11.23 5.24 7.93
CA ASP A 92 -11.54 3.98 8.59
C ASP A 92 -11.22 2.82 7.65
N CYS A 93 -10.35 1.91 8.09
CA CYS A 93 -9.72 0.91 7.24
C CYS A 93 -10.10 -0.50 7.70
N THR A 94 -10.83 -1.24 6.86
CA THR A 94 -11.17 -2.64 7.09
C THR A 94 -10.38 -3.54 6.14
N CYS A 95 -9.60 -4.50 6.66
CA CYS A 95 -8.90 -5.49 5.84
C CYS A 95 -9.88 -6.52 5.31
N ILE A 96 -10.13 -6.51 4.00
CA ILE A 96 -11.08 -7.39 3.32
C ILE A 96 -10.42 -8.50 2.50
N GLY A 97 -9.11 -8.44 2.28
CA GLY A 97 -8.41 -9.39 1.44
C GLY A 97 -6.89 -9.27 1.53
N GLY A 98 -6.21 -10.02 0.66
CA GLY A 98 -4.76 -10.04 0.58
C GLY A 98 -4.17 -11.44 0.62
N THR A 99 -2.87 -11.53 0.87
CA THR A 99 -2.21 -12.85 1.01
C THR A 99 -2.53 -13.50 2.34
N THR A 100 -2.59 -14.84 2.34
CA THR A 100 -2.77 -15.66 3.56
C THR A 100 -1.44 -16.15 4.13
N ASP A 101 -0.34 -15.96 3.43
CA ASP A 101 0.97 -16.53 3.79
C ASP A 101 2.13 -15.61 3.42
N LEU A 102 2.68 -15.73 2.23
CA LEU A 102 3.85 -15.02 1.75
C LEU A 102 3.47 -13.65 1.18
N ALA A 103 4.11 -12.57 1.62
CA ALA A 103 3.92 -11.25 1.03
C ALA A 103 4.44 -11.20 -0.42
N ALA A 104 3.79 -10.38 -1.26
CA ALA A 104 4.16 -10.26 -2.66
C ALA A 104 5.62 -9.80 -2.85
N GLY A 105 6.08 -8.84 -2.05
CA GLY A 105 7.47 -8.39 -2.09
C GLY A 105 8.45 -9.49 -1.72
N GLN A 106 8.13 -10.34 -0.75
CA GLN A 106 8.97 -11.50 -0.39
C GLN A 106 9.06 -12.52 -1.53
N LEU A 107 7.96 -12.77 -2.26
CA LEU A 107 8.01 -13.63 -3.44
C LEU A 107 8.95 -13.05 -4.50
N LEU A 108 8.85 -11.75 -4.77
CA LEU A 108 9.72 -11.07 -5.75
C LEU A 108 11.18 -11.05 -5.29
N ASP A 109 11.46 -10.79 -4.02
CA ASP A 109 12.82 -10.81 -3.48
C ASP A 109 13.45 -12.21 -3.55
N ARG A 110 12.67 -13.26 -3.31
CA ARG A 110 13.12 -14.64 -3.47
C ARG A 110 13.39 -14.99 -4.95
N ALA A 111 12.52 -14.53 -5.86
CA ALA A 111 12.78 -14.68 -7.30
C ALA A 111 14.04 -13.92 -7.72
N GLY A 112 14.23 -12.71 -7.21
CA GLY A 112 15.44 -11.92 -7.46
C GLY A 112 16.71 -12.57 -6.90
N ALA A 113 16.64 -13.17 -5.71
CA ALA A 113 17.77 -13.90 -5.11
C ALA A 113 18.21 -15.10 -5.97
N LEU A 114 17.25 -15.84 -6.57
CA LEU A 114 17.58 -16.91 -7.53
C LEU A 114 18.27 -16.39 -8.80
N LEU A 115 18.02 -15.14 -9.17
CA LEU A 115 18.62 -14.45 -10.32
C LEU A 115 19.86 -13.62 -9.93
N GLU A 116 20.33 -13.75 -8.68
CA GLU A 116 21.49 -13.01 -8.13
C GLU A 116 21.32 -11.48 -8.22
N LEU A 117 20.06 -10.99 -8.19
CA LEU A 117 19.75 -9.56 -8.21
C LEU A 117 19.94 -8.93 -6.82
N PRO A 118 20.27 -7.63 -6.74
CA PRO A 118 20.45 -6.93 -5.47
C PRO A 118 19.13 -6.88 -4.67
N PHE A 119 19.24 -6.90 -3.33
CA PHE A 119 18.11 -6.71 -2.42
C PHE A 119 17.91 -5.22 -2.08
N PRO A 120 16.68 -4.70 -2.05
CA PRO A 120 15.42 -5.34 -2.47
C PRO A 120 15.34 -5.48 -3.99
N SER A 121 14.90 -6.66 -4.46
CA SER A 121 15.04 -7.05 -5.87
C SER A 121 13.96 -6.47 -6.80
N GLY A 122 12.93 -5.83 -6.27
CA GLY A 122 11.75 -5.44 -7.04
C GLY A 122 12.04 -4.60 -8.28
N ALA A 123 12.89 -3.56 -8.16
CA ALA A 123 13.22 -2.69 -9.28
C ALA A 123 14.05 -3.41 -10.36
N ALA A 124 15.10 -4.13 -9.95
CA ALA A 124 15.95 -4.88 -10.89
C ALA A 124 15.17 -6.00 -11.59
N LEU A 125 14.26 -6.65 -10.85
CA LEU A 125 13.39 -7.68 -11.39
C LEU A 125 12.41 -7.10 -12.43
N ASP A 126 11.85 -5.90 -12.17
CA ASP A 126 10.94 -5.22 -13.09
C ASP A 126 11.67 -4.81 -14.39
N GLU A 127 12.89 -4.28 -14.28
CA GLU A 127 13.70 -3.95 -15.46
C GLU A 127 14.02 -5.17 -16.30
N LEU A 128 14.45 -6.26 -15.68
CA LEU A 128 14.74 -7.51 -16.37
C LEU A 128 13.46 -8.07 -17.05
N ALA A 129 12.33 -8.04 -16.38
CA ALA A 129 11.06 -8.53 -16.91
C ALA A 129 10.56 -7.75 -18.13
N LEU A 130 10.95 -6.48 -18.30
CA LEU A 130 10.56 -5.68 -19.45
C LEU A 130 11.33 -6.06 -20.74
N THR A 131 12.42 -6.79 -20.63
CA THR A 131 13.16 -7.32 -21.79
C THR A 131 12.60 -8.64 -22.29
N ALA A 132 11.73 -9.29 -21.51
CA ALA A 132 11.08 -10.54 -21.88
C ALA A 132 9.88 -10.32 -22.80
N GLU A 133 9.62 -11.30 -23.66
CA GLU A 133 8.34 -11.38 -24.36
C GLU A 133 7.17 -11.51 -23.38
N PRO A 134 5.96 -11.02 -23.74
CA PRO A 134 4.78 -11.12 -22.88
C PRO A 134 4.47 -12.58 -22.50
N GLN A 135 4.46 -12.86 -21.22
CA GLN A 135 4.20 -14.20 -20.69
C GLN A 135 2.94 -14.22 -19.82
N LYS A 136 2.38 -15.41 -19.66
CA LYS A 136 1.31 -15.67 -18.71
C LYS A 136 1.94 -16.12 -17.39
N GLY A 137 1.78 -15.32 -16.35
CA GLY A 137 2.09 -15.75 -14.97
C GLY A 137 1.15 -16.86 -14.50
N PHE A 138 1.47 -17.45 -13.38
CA PHE A 138 0.55 -18.40 -12.73
C PHE A 138 -0.73 -17.66 -12.30
N ARG A 139 -1.84 -18.39 -12.25
CA ARG A 139 -3.14 -17.88 -11.80
C ARG A 139 -3.48 -18.49 -10.44
N PRO A 140 -3.20 -17.81 -9.34
CA PRO A 140 -3.53 -18.33 -8.03
C PRO A 140 -5.04 -18.42 -7.84
N ARG A 141 -5.47 -19.39 -7.04
CA ARG A 141 -6.84 -19.43 -6.56
C ARG A 141 -7.06 -18.26 -5.61
N VAL A 142 -8.13 -17.51 -5.84
CA VAL A 142 -8.54 -16.40 -4.97
C VAL A 142 -9.94 -16.70 -4.46
N THR A 143 -10.11 -16.63 -3.16
CA THR A 143 -11.40 -16.85 -2.47
C THR A 143 -11.60 -15.74 -1.44
N ASP A 144 -12.72 -15.05 -1.48
CA ASP A 144 -13.02 -13.91 -0.59
C ASP A 144 -11.89 -12.87 -0.57
N CYS A 145 -11.41 -12.49 -1.75
CA CYS A 145 -10.30 -11.57 -1.97
C CYS A 145 -8.97 -12.02 -1.35
N ARG A 146 -8.84 -13.28 -0.91
CA ARG A 146 -7.64 -13.85 -0.30
C ARG A 146 -6.99 -14.88 -1.22
N PHE A 147 -5.65 -14.91 -1.19
CA PHE A 147 -4.84 -15.82 -2.00
C PHE A 147 -3.58 -16.25 -1.25
N SER A 148 -3.00 -17.38 -1.68
CA SER A 148 -1.70 -17.89 -1.21
C SER A 148 -0.65 -17.67 -2.29
N LEU A 149 0.52 -17.18 -1.90
CA LEU A 149 1.68 -17.03 -2.77
C LEU A 149 2.79 -18.04 -2.49
N SER A 150 2.76 -18.77 -1.35
CA SER A 150 3.78 -19.77 -1.01
C SER A 150 3.87 -20.91 -2.02
N GLY A 151 2.72 -21.38 -2.53
CA GLY A 151 2.68 -22.37 -3.61
C GLY A 151 3.29 -21.89 -4.92
N MET A 152 3.39 -20.57 -5.12
CA MET A 152 3.99 -19.96 -6.29
C MET A 152 5.51 -20.00 -6.26
N GLN A 153 6.11 -19.95 -5.08
CA GLN A 153 7.55 -20.04 -4.92
C GLN A 153 8.10 -21.29 -5.61
N ASN A 154 7.47 -22.45 -5.40
CA ASN A 154 7.89 -23.69 -6.04
C ASN A 154 7.79 -23.61 -7.58
N GLN A 155 6.79 -22.91 -8.11
CA GLN A 155 6.64 -22.71 -9.56
C GLN A 155 7.73 -21.80 -10.12
N VAL A 156 8.09 -20.74 -9.40
CA VAL A 156 9.19 -19.84 -9.76
C VAL A 156 10.51 -20.60 -9.71
N GLU A 157 10.80 -21.36 -8.66
CA GLU A 157 12.00 -22.18 -8.51
C GLU A 157 12.15 -23.26 -9.60
N ASN A 158 11.04 -23.88 -10.00
CA ASN A 158 11.04 -24.84 -11.09
C ASN A 158 11.34 -24.19 -12.44
N LYS A 159 10.78 -23.01 -12.70
CA LYS A 159 11.05 -22.26 -13.93
C LYS A 159 12.50 -21.78 -14.01
N PHE A 160 13.12 -21.42 -12.89
CA PHE A 160 14.53 -21.03 -12.86
C PHE A 160 15.48 -22.05 -13.50
N LYS A 161 15.12 -23.34 -13.46
CA LYS A 161 15.93 -24.42 -14.02
C LYS A 161 15.88 -24.53 -15.53
N THR A 162 14.87 -23.96 -16.19
CA THR A 162 14.54 -24.22 -17.60
C THR A 162 14.32 -22.96 -18.43
N GLU A 163 14.02 -21.84 -17.81
CA GLU A 163 13.65 -20.59 -18.49
C GLU A 163 14.81 -19.58 -18.43
N LYS A 164 14.78 -18.58 -19.32
CA LYS A 164 15.71 -17.47 -19.27
C LYS A 164 15.43 -16.56 -18.08
N PRO A 165 16.45 -15.84 -17.56
CA PRO A 165 16.27 -14.91 -16.42
C PRO A 165 15.15 -13.88 -16.62
N GLU A 166 15.07 -13.27 -17.79
CA GLU A 166 14.05 -12.28 -18.12
C GLU A 166 12.64 -12.86 -18.11
N ASP A 167 12.48 -14.09 -18.60
CA ASP A 167 11.20 -14.81 -18.64
C ASP A 167 10.73 -15.20 -17.24
N MET A 168 11.66 -15.60 -16.37
CA MET A 168 11.39 -15.90 -14.98
C MET A 168 10.99 -14.64 -14.20
N ALA A 169 11.69 -13.52 -14.39
CA ALA A 169 11.36 -12.25 -13.79
C ALA A 169 9.94 -11.81 -14.20
N ARG A 170 9.65 -11.91 -15.50
CA ARG A 170 8.32 -11.61 -16.02
C ARG A 170 7.24 -12.52 -15.44
N PHE A 171 7.48 -13.82 -15.35
CA PHE A 171 6.55 -14.77 -14.77
C PHE A 171 6.21 -14.47 -13.32
N ALA A 172 7.19 -14.10 -12.49
CA ALA A 172 6.99 -13.75 -11.09
C ALA A 172 6.07 -12.52 -10.95
N LEU A 173 6.35 -11.44 -11.69
CA LEU A 173 5.54 -10.22 -11.68
C LEU A 173 4.12 -10.44 -12.22
N GLU A 174 3.97 -11.17 -13.31
CA GLU A 174 2.66 -11.53 -13.86
C GLU A 174 1.83 -12.39 -12.89
N THR A 175 2.49 -13.24 -12.10
CA THR A 175 1.84 -14.06 -11.07
C THR A 175 1.26 -13.17 -9.96
N VAL A 176 2.03 -12.20 -9.47
CA VAL A 176 1.54 -11.22 -8.48
C VAL A 176 0.40 -10.40 -9.07
N ALA A 177 0.56 -9.90 -10.31
CA ALA A 177 -0.49 -9.15 -10.99
C ALA A 177 -1.80 -9.95 -11.11
N ASN A 178 -1.73 -11.24 -11.46
CA ASN A 178 -2.90 -12.10 -11.57
C ASN A 178 -3.64 -12.26 -10.23
N ALA A 179 -2.90 -12.42 -9.11
CA ALA A 179 -3.48 -12.51 -7.77
C ALA A 179 -4.20 -11.23 -7.38
N VAL A 180 -3.52 -10.10 -7.54
CA VAL A 180 -4.03 -8.77 -7.22
C VAL A 180 -5.26 -8.40 -8.05
N ILE A 181 -5.19 -8.61 -9.37
CA ILE A 181 -6.33 -8.36 -10.28
C ILE A 181 -7.53 -9.18 -9.86
N LYS A 182 -7.34 -10.49 -9.63
CA LYS A 182 -8.47 -11.39 -9.29
C LYS A 182 -9.10 -11.04 -7.94
N ALA A 183 -8.29 -10.69 -6.94
CA ALA A 183 -8.80 -10.23 -5.65
C ALA A 183 -9.54 -8.88 -5.78
N THR A 184 -9.01 -7.95 -6.60
CA THR A 184 -9.67 -6.68 -6.89
C THR A 184 -11.01 -6.88 -7.59
N GLU A 185 -11.09 -7.80 -8.56
CA GLU A 185 -12.35 -8.14 -9.25
C GLU A 185 -13.41 -8.60 -8.24
N GLN A 186 -13.07 -9.54 -7.36
CA GLN A 186 -14.00 -10.01 -6.32
C GLN A 186 -14.42 -8.91 -5.34
N ALA A 187 -13.49 -8.01 -4.98
CA ALA A 187 -13.81 -6.87 -4.14
C ALA A 187 -14.76 -5.89 -4.85
N LYS A 188 -14.54 -5.62 -6.14
CA LYS A 188 -15.39 -4.74 -6.95
C LYS A 188 -16.78 -5.30 -7.22
N GLU A 189 -16.98 -6.62 -7.14
CA GLU A 189 -18.32 -7.23 -7.15
C GLU A 189 -19.16 -6.81 -5.92
N ARG A 190 -18.51 -6.48 -4.80
CA ARG A 190 -19.16 -6.04 -3.55
C ARG A 190 -19.15 -4.53 -3.37
N TYR A 191 -18.11 -3.87 -3.87
CA TYR A 191 -17.84 -2.45 -3.67
C TYR A 191 -17.50 -1.81 -5.02
N ASP A 192 -18.45 -1.11 -5.61
CA ASP A 192 -18.20 -0.37 -6.87
C ASP A 192 -17.57 1.00 -6.57
N VAL A 193 -16.29 0.97 -6.21
CA VAL A 193 -15.50 2.13 -5.77
C VAL A 193 -14.12 2.15 -6.44
N PRO A 194 -13.43 3.31 -6.49
CA PRO A 194 -12.07 3.42 -7.02
C PRO A 194 -11.07 2.57 -6.24
N VAL A 195 -9.91 2.31 -6.84
CA VAL A 195 -8.81 1.55 -6.24
C VAL A 195 -7.57 2.42 -6.15
N LEU A 196 -6.99 2.54 -4.96
CA LEU A 196 -5.70 3.16 -4.71
C LEU A 196 -4.65 2.07 -4.46
N CYS A 197 -3.55 2.10 -5.20
CA CYS A 197 -2.47 1.13 -5.08
C CYS A 197 -1.23 1.78 -4.47
N ALA A 198 -0.71 1.22 -3.37
CA ALA A 198 0.45 1.73 -2.64
C ALA A 198 1.43 0.60 -2.27
N GLY A 199 2.65 1.00 -1.93
CA GLY A 199 3.75 0.11 -1.55
C GLY A 199 4.71 -0.20 -2.70
N GLY A 200 5.94 -0.62 -2.34
CA GLY A 200 7.04 -0.78 -3.28
C GLY A 200 6.77 -1.78 -4.42
N VAL A 201 5.96 -2.81 -4.17
CA VAL A 201 5.56 -3.78 -5.21
C VAL A 201 4.70 -3.13 -6.29
N MET A 202 3.88 -2.14 -5.91
CA MET A 202 3.04 -1.39 -6.84
C MET A 202 3.82 -0.36 -7.68
N ALA A 203 5.13 -0.20 -7.45
CA ALA A 203 6.01 0.55 -8.32
C ALA A 203 6.34 -0.19 -9.63
N SER A 204 6.15 -1.52 -9.68
CA SER A 204 6.41 -2.33 -10.88
C SER A 204 5.58 -1.87 -12.08
N ARG A 205 6.27 -1.55 -13.18
CA ARG A 205 5.66 -1.16 -14.46
C ARG A 205 4.80 -2.30 -15.03
N VAL A 206 5.25 -3.55 -14.83
CA VAL A 206 4.49 -4.73 -15.28
C VAL A 206 3.16 -4.83 -14.54
N ILE A 207 3.17 -4.72 -13.22
CA ILE A 207 1.95 -4.83 -12.39
C ILE A 207 1.02 -3.64 -12.67
N ARG A 208 1.56 -2.40 -12.72
CA ARG A 208 0.79 -1.19 -13.06
C ARG A 208 0.08 -1.33 -14.40
N ALA A 209 0.81 -1.65 -15.46
CA ALA A 209 0.23 -1.81 -16.80
C ALA A 209 -0.89 -2.87 -16.85
N ARG A 210 -0.76 -3.97 -16.09
CA ARG A 210 -1.80 -4.99 -15.98
C ARG A 210 -3.05 -4.49 -15.26
N MET A 211 -2.88 -3.75 -14.16
CA MET A 211 -3.97 -3.14 -13.40
C MET A 211 -4.68 -2.07 -14.22
N GLU A 212 -3.94 -1.17 -14.87
CA GLU A 212 -4.47 -0.13 -15.76
C GLU A 212 -5.25 -0.74 -16.93
N LYS A 213 -4.69 -1.75 -17.57
CA LYS A 213 -5.37 -2.47 -18.66
C LYS A 213 -6.71 -3.07 -18.22
N ARG A 214 -6.80 -3.52 -16.95
CA ARG A 214 -8.01 -4.19 -16.44
C ARG A 214 -9.05 -3.23 -15.89
N PHE A 215 -8.63 -2.16 -15.22
CA PHE A 215 -9.52 -1.27 -14.46
C PHE A 215 -9.58 0.16 -15.00
N GLY A 216 -8.74 0.51 -15.97
CA GLY A 216 -8.72 1.84 -16.59
C GLY A 216 -8.51 2.96 -15.59
N SER A 217 -9.30 4.02 -15.70
CA SER A 217 -9.28 5.17 -14.78
C SER A 217 -9.79 4.85 -13.36
N GLY A 218 -10.31 3.65 -13.13
CA GLY A 218 -10.76 3.20 -11.81
C GLY A 218 -9.62 2.82 -10.86
N VAL A 219 -8.34 2.83 -11.31
CA VAL A 219 -7.17 2.57 -10.49
C VAL A 219 -6.23 3.77 -10.48
N SER A 220 -5.66 4.07 -9.31
CA SER A 220 -4.65 5.11 -9.11
C SER A 220 -3.46 4.53 -8.34
N PHE A 221 -2.26 5.05 -8.60
CA PHE A 221 -1.04 4.54 -7.99
C PHE A 221 -0.33 5.63 -7.21
N ALA A 222 0.03 5.31 -5.97
CA ALA A 222 0.93 6.14 -5.18
C ALA A 222 2.35 6.13 -5.76
N GLU A 223 3.04 7.27 -5.65
CA GLU A 223 4.44 7.33 -6.03
C GLU A 223 5.32 6.62 -5.00
N PRO A 224 6.36 5.89 -5.42
CA PRO A 224 7.22 5.10 -4.54
C PRO A 224 7.91 5.91 -3.45
N THR A 225 8.16 7.20 -3.68
CA THR A 225 8.85 8.10 -2.75
C THR A 225 8.18 8.25 -1.39
N LEU A 226 6.85 8.06 -1.32
CA LEU A 226 6.07 8.10 -0.08
C LEU A 226 5.56 6.71 0.37
N SER A 227 6.10 5.64 -0.20
CA SER A 227 5.69 4.26 0.15
C SER A 227 6.31 3.73 1.44
N GLY A 228 7.43 4.32 1.89
CA GLY A 228 8.06 4.00 3.19
C GLY A 228 7.43 4.77 4.34
N ASP A 229 7.94 4.53 5.55
CA ASP A 229 7.54 5.27 6.74
C ASP A 229 7.87 6.76 6.57
N ASN A 230 6.85 7.60 6.73
CA ASN A 230 6.98 9.05 6.60
C ASN A 230 5.94 9.77 7.47
N ALA A 231 6.17 11.06 7.72
CA ALA A 231 5.25 11.91 8.46
C ALA A 231 4.27 12.69 7.57
N VAL A 232 4.41 12.57 6.24
CA VAL A 232 3.64 13.40 5.28
C VAL A 232 2.14 13.12 5.40
N GLY A 233 1.75 11.84 5.42
CA GLY A 233 0.34 11.47 5.54
C GLY A 233 -0.27 11.90 6.88
N VAL A 234 0.49 11.82 7.96
CA VAL A 234 0.08 12.32 9.29
C VAL A 234 -0.14 13.83 9.24
N ALA A 235 0.76 14.58 8.61
CA ALA A 235 0.63 16.03 8.44
C ALA A 235 -0.59 16.39 7.57
N VAL A 236 -0.87 15.63 6.51
CA VAL A 236 -2.08 15.80 5.69
C VAL A 236 -3.34 15.63 6.53
N LEU A 237 -3.42 14.57 7.34
CA LEU A 237 -4.59 14.31 8.19
C LEU A 237 -4.73 15.40 9.27
N ALA A 238 -3.63 15.81 9.91
CA ALA A 238 -3.66 16.90 10.89
C ALA A 238 -4.15 18.22 10.28
N ALA A 239 -3.68 18.57 9.08
CA ALA A 239 -4.13 19.76 8.37
C ALA A 239 -5.62 19.69 7.99
N ARG A 240 -6.12 18.52 7.59
CA ARG A 240 -7.55 18.31 7.29
C ARG A 240 -8.42 18.47 8.53
N LEU A 241 -8.01 17.86 9.64
CA LEU A 241 -8.72 17.96 10.92
C LEU A 241 -8.71 19.40 11.45
N TYR A 242 -7.56 20.08 11.37
CA TYR A 242 -7.45 21.50 11.77
C TYR A 242 -8.43 22.38 11.02
N ARG A 243 -8.53 22.25 9.68
CA ARG A 243 -9.52 23.01 8.88
C ARG A 243 -10.97 22.74 9.30
N LYS A 244 -11.30 21.50 9.69
CA LYS A 244 -12.64 21.15 10.18
C LYS A 244 -12.99 21.81 11.53
N THR A 245 -12.00 22.20 12.33
CA THR A 245 -12.24 22.93 13.60
C THR A 245 -12.66 24.38 13.39
N GLY A 246 -12.65 24.88 12.15
CA GLY A 246 -12.99 26.27 11.83
C GLY A 246 -11.94 27.30 12.25
N ALA A 247 -10.76 26.86 12.69
CA ALA A 247 -9.69 27.72 13.19
C ALA A 247 -8.96 28.51 12.10
N ASP A 248 -9.23 28.27 10.81
CA ASP A 248 -8.67 29.06 9.68
C ASP A 248 -9.35 30.45 9.49
N GLY A 249 -10.33 30.80 10.32
CA GLY A 249 -11.13 32.03 10.20
C GLY A 249 -10.95 33.06 11.31
N GLN A 250 -9.91 32.91 12.17
CA GLN A 250 -9.59 33.92 13.19
C GLN A 250 -8.19 34.50 12.99
#